data_7bb99a7630d38bde93381cc7c0014c87
#
_entry.id   7bb99a7630d38bde93381cc7c0014c87
#
_cell.length_a   1.000
_cell.length_b   1.000
_cell.length_c   1.000
_cell.angle_alpha   90.00
_cell.angle_beta   90.00
_cell.angle_gamma   90.00
#
_symmetry.space_group_name_H-M   'P 1'
#
loop_
_entity.id
_entity.type
_entity.pdbx_description
1 polymer ?
#
loop_
_entity_poly.entity_id
_entity_poly.type
_entity_poly.pdbx_seq_one_letter_code
_entity_poly.pdbx_strand_id
1 'polypeptide(L)'
;MCIRDSLSPGSKKRAFDEKERYFDFEGKARFDLKDIYRCLSHFSGLAKDIQLLIHERIRAQHGRKTDLIYYDVTNYYFEIDMEDELRKKGPGKEHRPNPIVQLGLSMDEEGIPISYELFPGNESEKLHLRPMVSELVRKYDAGKMIAVADAAQNTGNNVYYLDQARHGYVFSQSIRGASAAFKKYVTDPSGYTWFGDKYCRKSRVLRREILVDFERADKTTYKKKVTVDQRLIVFYSEKYAVRSKLKREATIKKAQKIISNPAAYTNATSYGALKYVKNVEVDKKTGEIKPAKGTPCFDMDKVLEDEKYDGYYAIVTNIFNDGEYQGKFDDDKIIEIYHGLWRIEDNFRVSKSDLESRPIYLSRAERINAHFLICFICMVIVRLIQKRTNFQYSPAKLIEAMNSLSCSHEGGNLYLFDYRTDLTDKLGDAFDLDFTKQRMTRGQIKKNLGDAKKV
;
A
#
# COMPACT_ATOMS: atom_id res chain seq x y z
N MET A 1 -14.80 6.73 -17.44
CA MET A 1 -13.67 7.08 -16.56
C MET A 1 -12.88 5.86 -16.11
N CYS A 2 -13.47 4.88 -15.41
CA CYS A 2 -12.67 3.75 -14.88
C CYS A 2 -11.90 2.97 -15.96
N ILE A 3 -12.54 2.61 -17.09
CA ILE A 3 -11.86 1.90 -18.19
C ILE A 3 -10.70 2.75 -18.71
N ARG A 4 -10.96 4.02 -19.01
CA ARG A 4 -9.93 4.91 -19.53
C ARG A 4 -8.79 5.12 -18.54
N ASP A 5 -9.09 5.39 -17.27
CA ASP A 5 -8.07 5.62 -16.25
C ASP A 5 -7.27 4.33 -15.91
N SER A 6 -7.82 3.12 -16.22
CA SER A 6 -7.07 1.86 -16.14
C SER A 6 -6.09 1.68 -17.29
N LEU A 7 -6.44 2.14 -18.49
CA LEU A 7 -5.68 1.91 -19.72
C LEU A 7 -4.74 3.08 -20.04
N SER A 8 -5.26 4.30 -20.03
CA SER A 8 -4.55 5.52 -20.37
C SER A 8 -4.81 6.60 -19.31
N PRO A 9 -4.19 6.49 -18.14
CA PRO A 9 -4.41 7.42 -17.04
C PRO A 9 -4.05 8.87 -17.41
N GLY A 10 -4.64 9.83 -16.68
CA GLY A 10 -4.37 11.25 -16.90
C GLY A 10 -5.44 12.18 -16.35
N SER A 11 -5.36 13.46 -16.68
CA SER A 11 -6.32 14.47 -16.18
C SER A 11 -7.74 14.20 -16.66
N LYS A 12 -8.73 14.70 -15.92
CA LYS A 12 -10.15 14.56 -16.29
C LYS A 12 -10.48 15.34 -17.58
N LYS A 13 -9.74 16.41 -17.85
CA LYS A 13 -9.82 17.10 -19.14
C LYS A 13 -9.33 16.20 -20.28
N ARG A 14 -8.17 15.59 -20.14
CA ARG A 14 -7.64 14.63 -21.13
C ARG A 14 -8.60 13.45 -21.33
N ALA A 15 -9.23 12.95 -20.27
CA ALA A 15 -10.24 11.91 -20.37
C ALA A 15 -11.45 12.34 -21.23
N PHE A 16 -11.83 13.60 -21.15
CA PHE A 16 -12.89 14.17 -22.00
C PHE A 16 -12.44 14.34 -23.45
N ASP A 17 -11.24 14.86 -23.68
CA ASP A 17 -10.71 15.11 -25.01
C ASP A 17 -10.49 13.79 -25.80
N GLU A 18 -10.14 12.70 -25.10
CA GLU A 18 -9.89 11.38 -25.68
C GLU A 18 -11.12 10.46 -25.72
N LYS A 19 -12.32 10.92 -25.35
CA LYS A 19 -13.54 10.10 -25.26
C LYS A 19 -13.87 9.35 -26.54
N GLU A 20 -13.58 9.94 -27.71
CA GLU A 20 -13.87 9.39 -29.03
C GLU A 20 -12.93 8.22 -29.43
N ARG A 21 -11.86 8.00 -28.67
CA ARG A 21 -10.96 6.84 -28.85
C ARG A 21 -11.57 5.50 -28.42
N TYR A 22 -12.72 5.55 -27.71
CA TYR A 22 -13.39 4.36 -27.21
C TYR A 22 -14.70 4.11 -27.96
N PHE A 23 -15.04 2.84 -28.15
CA PHE A 23 -16.27 2.49 -28.83
C PHE A 23 -17.51 3.01 -28.12
N ASP A 24 -18.26 3.88 -28.79
CA ASP A 24 -19.61 4.30 -28.42
C ASP A 24 -20.55 4.07 -29.61
N PHE A 25 -20.90 2.81 -29.84
CA PHE A 25 -21.73 2.42 -30.96
C PHE A 25 -23.17 2.94 -30.90
N GLU A 26 -23.61 3.43 -29.78
CA GLU A 26 -24.97 3.92 -29.58
C GLU A 26 -25.04 5.46 -29.56
N GLY A 27 -23.89 6.14 -29.63
CA GLY A 27 -23.81 7.60 -29.58
C GLY A 27 -24.32 8.18 -28.26
N LYS A 28 -24.28 7.39 -27.16
CA LYS A 28 -24.79 7.79 -25.84
C LYS A 28 -23.80 8.63 -25.05
N ALA A 29 -22.54 8.70 -25.46
CA ALA A 29 -21.51 9.48 -24.78
C ALA A 29 -21.64 10.99 -25.06
N ARG A 30 -22.88 11.53 -24.99
CA ARG A 30 -23.16 12.96 -25.10
C ARG A 30 -23.05 13.61 -23.72
N PHE A 31 -21.85 14.01 -23.33
CA PHE A 31 -21.58 14.72 -22.10
C PHE A 31 -20.48 15.76 -22.32
N ASP A 32 -20.49 16.80 -21.52
CA ASP A 32 -19.46 17.82 -21.50
C ASP A 32 -18.47 17.63 -20.34
N LEU A 33 -17.44 18.46 -20.28
CA LEU A 33 -16.44 18.39 -19.19
C LEU A 33 -17.06 18.69 -17.82
N LYS A 34 -18.11 19.52 -17.75
CA LYS A 34 -18.82 19.82 -16.49
C LYS A 34 -19.56 18.61 -15.96
N ASP A 35 -20.06 17.75 -16.85
CA ASP A 35 -20.72 16.51 -16.48
C ASP A 35 -19.76 15.55 -15.81
N ILE A 36 -18.51 15.48 -16.27
CA ILE A 36 -17.46 14.69 -15.61
C ILE A 36 -17.25 15.18 -14.17
N TYR A 37 -17.11 16.49 -13.97
CA TYR A 37 -16.91 17.03 -12.62
C TYR A 37 -18.15 16.88 -11.71
N ARG A 38 -19.37 16.95 -12.26
CA ARG A 38 -20.60 16.62 -11.52
C ARG A 38 -20.62 15.15 -11.12
N CYS A 39 -20.28 14.27 -12.05
CA CYS A 39 -20.19 12.84 -11.81
C CYS A 39 -19.20 12.53 -10.68
N LEU A 40 -18.02 13.17 -10.64
CA LEU A 40 -17.06 12.99 -9.55
C LEU A 40 -17.66 13.36 -8.18
N SER A 41 -18.36 14.50 -8.09
CA SER A 41 -18.99 14.90 -6.82
C SER A 41 -20.07 13.91 -6.38
N HIS A 42 -20.85 13.35 -7.32
CA HIS A 42 -21.85 12.32 -7.02
C HIS A 42 -21.19 10.99 -6.59
N PHE A 43 -20.15 10.55 -7.30
CA PHE A 43 -19.40 9.32 -6.97
C PHE A 43 -18.77 9.36 -5.58
N SER A 44 -18.33 10.53 -5.13
CA SER A 44 -17.78 10.69 -3.78
C SER A 44 -18.80 10.29 -2.70
N GLY A 45 -20.07 10.66 -2.88
CA GLY A 45 -21.14 10.29 -1.95
C GLY A 45 -21.43 8.78 -1.90
N LEU A 46 -21.12 8.07 -2.97
CA LEU A 46 -21.34 6.63 -3.11
C LEU A 46 -20.08 5.80 -2.82
N ALA A 47 -18.96 6.43 -2.43
CA ALA A 47 -17.66 5.77 -2.37
C ALA A 47 -17.65 4.52 -1.46
N LYS A 48 -18.29 4.59 -0.30
CA LYS A 48 -18.37 3.45 0.65
C LYS A 48 -19.27 2.33 0.12
N ASP A 49 -20.40 2.68 -0.48
CA ASP A 49 -21.36 1.71 -1.04
C ASP A 49 -20.76 0.98 -2.23
N ILE A 50 -20.02 1.69 -3.09
CA ILE A 50 -19.33 1.10 -4.24
C ILE A 50 -18.22 0.14 -3.78
N GLN A 51 -17.42 0.50 -2.78
CA GLN A 51 -16.42 -0.38 -2.23
C GLN A 51 -17.06 -1.67 -1.66
N LEU A 52 -18.15 -1.54 -0.91
CA LEU A 52 -18.89 -2.67 -0.35
C LEU A 52 -19.47 -3.56 -1.46
N LEU A 53 -20.13 -2.97 -2.46
CA LEU A 53 -20.68 -3.69 -3.60
C LEU A 53 -19.60 -4.48 -4.36
N ILE A 54 -18.43 -3.88 -4.58
CA ILE A 54 -17.28 -4.55 -5.22
C ILE A 54 -16.81 -5.73 -4.35
N HIS A 55 -16.70 -5.53 -3.04
CA HIS A 55 -16.32 -6.58 -2.11
C HIS A 55 -17.29 -7.77 -2.18
N GLU A 56 -18.60 -7.51 -2.09
CA GLU A 56 -19.65 -8.54 -2.15
C GLU A 56 -19.62 -9.31 -3.47
N ARG A 57 -19.43 -8.60 -4.59
CA ARG A 57 -19.34 -9.24 -5.92
C ARG A 57 -18.10 -10.13 -6.03
N ILE A 58 -16.93 -9.67 -5.58
CA ILE A 58 -15.71 -10.49 -5.59
C ILE A 58 -15.85 -11.68 -4.64
N ARG A 59 -16.48 -11.50 -3.48
CA ARG A 59 -16.76 -12.60 -2.55
C ARG A 59 -17.67 -13.66 -3.18
N ALA A 60 -18.74 -13.23 -3.84
CA ALA A 60 -19.70 -14.13 -4.49
C ALA A 60 -19.12 -14.85 -5.71
N GLN A 61 -18.35 -14.16 -6.57
CA GLN A 61 -17.86 -14.69 -7.83
C GLN A 61 -16.49 -15.38 -7.73
N HIS A 62 -15.64 -14.92 -6.82
CA HIS A 62 -14.25 -15.39 -6.72
C HIS A 62 -13.90 -15.99 -5.36
N GLY A 63 -14.86 -16.14 -4.45
CA GLY A 63 -14.65 -16.77 -3.15
C GLY A 63 -13.66 -16.00 -2.26
N ARG A 64 -13.68 -14.64 -2.30
CA ARG A 64 -12.79 -13.82 -1.46
C ARG A 64 -12.85 -14.23 0.01
N LYS A 65 -11.71 -14.44 0.61
CA LYS A 65 -11.54 -14.67 2.05
C LYS A 65 -11.09 -13.40 2.74
N THR A 66 -11.50 -13.23 3.98
CA THR A 66 -11.16 -12.08 4.83
C THR A 66 -10.48 -12.49 6.14
N ASP A 67 -10.01 -13.75 6.20
CA ASP A 67 -9.30 -14.29 7.37
C ASP A 67 -7.93 -13.66 7.55
N LEU A 68 -7.32 -13.19 6.46
CA LEU A 68 -6.02 -12.54 6.42
C LEU A 68 -6.14 -11.20 5.68
N ILE A 69 -5.86 -10.11 6.38
CA ILE A 69 -5.97 -8.74 5.87
C ILE A 69 -4.61 -8.05 5.96
N TYR A 70 -4.12 -7.57 4.85
CA TYR A 70 -2.97 -6.67 4.79
C TYR A 70 -3.43 -5.23 4.86
N TYR A 71 -2.75 -4.42 5.68
CA TYR A 71 -3.03 -3.00 5.83
C TYR A 71 -1.76 -2.17 5.82
N ASP A 72 -1.75 -1.11 5.04
CA ASP A 72 -0.71 -0.09 5.08
C ASP A 72 -1.26 1.28 4.66
N VAL A 73 -0.52 2.34 4.98
CA VAL A 73 -0.84 3.72 4.66
C VAL A 73 0.24 4.29 3.75
N THR A 74 -0.17 4.98 2.70
CA THR A 74 0.74 5.73 1.84
C THR A 74 0.30 7.18 1.67
N ASN A 75 1.20 8.03 1.17
CA ASN A 75 0.97 9.46 1.02
C ASN A 75 0.92 9.83 -0.46
N TYR A 76 0.04 10.79 -0.76
CA TYR A 76 -0.03 11.47 -2.06
C TYR A 76 0.16 12.96 -1.85
N TYR A 77 1.14 13.55 -2.50
CA TYR A 77 1.39 14.98 -2.43
C TYR A 77 0.59 15.76 -3.49
N PHE A 78 0.34 17.01 -3.19
CA PHE A 78 -0.30 17.96 -4.09
C PHE A 78 0.65 19.09 -4.41
N GLU A 79 0.75 19.49 -5.66
CA GLU A 79 1.59 20.60 -6.11
C GLU A 79 0.93 21.95 -5.79
N ILE A 80 0.69 22.19 -4.51
CA ILE A 80 0.10 23.40 -3.93
C ILE A 80 0.87 23.82 -2.68
N ASP A 81 0.77 25.07 -2.28
CA ASP A 81 1.38 25.58 -1.06
C ASP A 81 0.39 25.71 0.10
N MET A 82 -0.89 25.95 -0.23
CA MET A 82 -1.96 26.16 0.74
C MET A 82 -2.56 24.86 1.23
N GLU A 83 -2.81 24.80 2.51
CA GLU A 83 -3.49 23.68 3.17
C GLU A 83 -5.01 23.88 3.17
N ASP A 84 -5.76 22.79 3.25
CA ASP A 84 -7.18 22.75 3.54
C ASP A 84 -7.48 21.69 4.62
N GLU A 85 -8.74 21.29 4.78
CA GLU A 85 -9.13 20.30 5.79
C GLU A 85 -8.50 18.92 5.55
N LEU A 86 -8.36 18.49 4.30
CA LEU A 86 -7.83 17.17 3.93
C LEU A 86 -6.35 17.22 3.57
N ARG A 87 -5.94 18.24 2.76
CA ARG A 87 -4.57 18.39 2.28
C ARG A 87 -3.75 19.16 3.33
N LYS A 88 -2.99 18.43 4.14
CA LYS A 88 -2.18 18.97 5.24
C LYS A 88 -0.70 18.68 5.04
N LYS A 89 0.16 19.58 5.50
CA LYS A 89 1.61 19.33 5.58
C LYS A 89 1.88 18.35 6.71
N GLY A 90 2.60 17.29 6.41
CA GLY A 90 2.87 16.20 7.35
C GLY A 90 4.12 15.40 6.96
N PRO A 91 4.46 14.37 7.73
CA PRO A 91 5.63 13.53 7.48
C PRO A 91 5.42 12.66 6.23
N GLY A 92 5.59 13.25 5.06
CA GLY A 92 5.45 12.55 3.78
C GLY A 92 6.56 11.54 3.55
N LYS A 93 6.23 10.33 3.07
CA LYS A 93 7.21 9.29 2.68
C LYS A 93 8.15 9.76 1.55
N GLU A 94 7.79 10.81 0.81
CA GLU A 94 8.60 11.39 -0.28
C GLU A 94 9.40 12.62 0.15
N HIS A 95 9.30 13.03 1.42
CA HIS A 95 10.05 14.15 1.99
C HIS A 95 9.91 15.47 1.21
N ARG A 96 8.71 15.75 0.68
CA ARG A 96 8.36 17.00 0.01
C ARG A 96 7.73 17.99 0.99
N PRO A 97 7.91 19.30 0.80
CA PRO A 97 7.28 20.32 1.65
C PRO A 97 5.79 20.54 1.36
N ASN A 98 5.29 19.95 0.30
CA ASN A 98 3.93 20.12 -0.17
C ASN A 98 2.90 19.45 0.75
N PRO A 99 1.66 19.97 0.81
CA PRO A 99 0.55 19.27 1.47
C PRO A 99 0.32 17.87 0.90
N ILE A 100 -0.02 16.94 1.77
CA ILE A 100 -0.26 15.55 1.44
C ILE A 100 -1.65 15.10 1.90
N VAL A 101 -2.13 14.03 1.32
CA VAL A 101 -3.26 13.22 1.80
C VAL A 101 -2.73 11.82 2.07
N GLN A 102 -3.17 11.21 3.15
CA GLN A 102 -2.86 9.83 3.48
C GLN A 102 -3.96 8.91 2.95
N LEU A 103 -3.57 7.81 2.33
CA LEU A 103 -4.46 6.75 1.87
C LEU A 103 -4.13 5.47 2.63
N GLY A 104 -5.06 5.05 3.49
CA GLY A 104 -5.06 3.72 4.08
C GLY A 104 -5.73 2.74 3.13
N LEU A 105 -5.08 1.61 2.86
CA LEU A 105 -5.58 0.55 1.99
C LEU A 105 -5.64 -0.75 2.76
N SER A 106 -6.76 -1.47 2.65
CA SER A 106 -6.87 -2.88 3.06
C SER A 106 -6.99 -3.78 1.84
N MET A 107 -6.37 -4.95 1.89
CA MET A 107 -6.44 -5.96 0.85
C MET A 107 -6.48 -7.37 1.43
N ASP A 108 -6.97 -8.33 0.65
CA ASP A 108 -7.00 -9.74 0.99
C ASP A 108 -5.65 -10.44 0.79
N GLU A 109 -5.59 -11.74 1.09
CA GLU A 109 -4.37 -12.55 0.97
C GLU A 109 -3.83 -12.66 -0.46
N GLU A 110 -4.69 -12.48 -1.48
CA GLU A 110 -4.28 -12.49 -2.90
C GLU A 110 -3.76 -11.12 -3.38
N GLY A 111 -3.88 -10.08 -2.54
CA GLY A 111 -3.47 -8.72 -2.87
C GLY A 111 -4.54 -7.91 -3.59
N ILE A 112 -5.80 -8.36 -3.58
CA ILE A 112 -6.91 -7.63 -4.19
C ILE A 112 -7.46 -6.62 -3.17
N PRO A 113 -7.56 -5.33 -3.50
CA PRO A 113 -8.07 -4.31 -2.59
C PRO A 113 -9.49 -4.62 -2.07
N ILE A 114 -9.72 -4.39 -0.78
CA ILE A 114 -11.03 -4.55 -0.12
C ILE A 114 -11.66 -3.20 0.11
N SER A 115 -10.93 -2.29 0.76
CA SER A 115 -11.38 -0.94 1.05
C SER A 115 -10.23 0.04 1.13
N TYR A 116 -10.53 1.31 0.95
CA TYR A 116 -9.60 2.41 1.21
C TYR A 116 -10.27 3.51 2.02
N GLU A 117 -9.44 4.31 2.68
CA GLU A 117 -9.87 5.51 3.38
C GLU A 117 -8.84 6.63 3.23
N LEU A 118 -9.33 7.88 3.16
CA LEU A 118 -8.47 9.06 3.07
C LEU A 118 -8.43 9.76 4.42
N PHE A 119 -7.22 10.18 4.80
CA PHE A 119 -6.97 10.91 6.04
C PHE A 119 -6.18 12.19 5.78
N PRO A 120 -6.35 13.21 6.62
CA PRO A 120 -5.52 14.41 6.56
C PRO A 120 -4.04 14.10 6.67
N GLY A 121 -3.23 14.84 5.91
CA GLY A 121 -1.80 14.56 5.79
C GLY A 121 -0.99 14.70 7.08
N ASN A 122 -1.50 15.42 8.08
CA ASN A 122 -0.85 15.64 9.37
C ASN A 122 -1.29 14.65 10.46
N GLU A 123 -2.22 13.76 10.17
CA GLU A 123 -2.63 12.74 11.13
C GLU A 123 -1.58 11.63 11.28
N SER A 124 -1.57 10.99 12.43
CA SER A 124 -0.68 9.86 12.66
C SER A 124 -1.29 8.58 12.10
N GLU A 125 -0.60 7.94 11.16
CA GLU A 125 -1.04 6.66 10.56
C GLU A 125 -1.34 5.55 11.58
N LYS A 126 -0.79 5.66 12.79
CA LYS A 126 -1.04 4.72 13.91
C LYS A 126 -2.50 4.68 14.36
N LEU A 127 -3.26 5.73 14.08
CA LEU A 127 -4.66 5.86 14.49
C LEU A 127 -5.64 5.20 13.53
N HIS A 128 -5.21 4.87 12.31
CA HIS A 128 -6.11 4.49 11.22
C HIS A 128 -6.44 2.98 11.18
N LEU A 129 -5.60 2.12 11.78
CA LEU A 129 -5.82 0.67 11.76
C LEU A 129 -7.12 0.27 12.47
N ARG A 130 -7.39 0.81 13.67
CA ARG A 130 -8.57 0.43 14.47
C ARG A 130 -9.89 0.77 13.79
N PRO A 131 -10.11 2.01 13.29
CA PRO A 131 -11.32 2.33 12.53
C PRO A 131 -11.50 1.40 11.31
N MET A 132 -10.43 1.12 10.57
CA MET A 132 -10.47 0.22 9.41
C MET A 132 -10.91 -1.19 9.80
N VAL A 133 -10.30 -1.81 10.82
CA VAL A 133 -10.69 -3.15 11.30
C VAL A 133 -12.14 -3.15 11.76
N SER A 134 -12.55 -2.13 12.51
CA SER A 134 -13.94 -1.98 12.98
C SER A 134 -14.94 -1.88 11.82
N GLU A 135 -14.58 -1.16 10.74
CA GLU A 135 -15.41 -1.05 9.55
C GLU A 135 -15.49 -2.39 8.79
N LEU A 136 -14.37 -3.10 8.63
CA LEU A 136 -14.34 -4.42 7.97
C LEU A 136 -15.23 -5.43 8.70
N VAL A 137 -15.17 -5.48 10.03
CA VAL A 137 -16.04 -6.37 10.81
C VAL A 137 -17.50 -5.99 10.66
N ARG A 138 -17.83 -4.69 10.77
CA ARG A 138 -19.21 -4.24 10.83
C ARG A 138 -19.91 -4.23 9.48
N LYS A 139 -19.22 -3.85 8.41
CA LYS A 139 -19.84 -3.63 7.08
C LYS A 139 -19.47 -4.69 6.05
N TYR A 140 -18.26 -5.25 6.14
CA TYR A 140 -17.74 -6.19 5.13
C TYR A 140 -17.87 -7.65 5.57
N ASP A 141 -18.60 -7.90 6.67
CA ASP A 141 -18.80 -9.25 7.22
C ASP A 141 -17.46 -10.01 7.38
N ALA A 142 -16.41 -9.26 7.69
CA ALA A 142 -15.13 -9.85 8.02
C ALA A 142 -15.21 -10.40 9.44
N GLY A 143 -15.21 -11.71 9.58
CA GLY A 143 -15.26 -12.39 10.86
C GLY A 143 -13.96 -12.19 11.67
N LYS A 144 -13.50 -13.25 12.32
CA LYS A 144 -12.19 -13.26 12.96
C LYS A 144 -11.09 -13.17 11.89
N MET A 145 -10.21 -12.18 11.99
CA MET A 145 -9.17 -11.92 11.00
C MET A 145 -7.78 -11.82 11.60
N ILE A 146 -6.77 -11.97 10.77
CA ILE A 146 -5.35 -11.69 11.08
C ILE A 146 -4.97 -10.41 10.35
N ALA A 147 -4.68 -9.34 11.10
CA ALA A 147 -4.20 -8.07 10.55
C ALA A 147 -2.67 -8.10 10.37
N VAL A 148 -2.19 -7.86 9.16
CA VAL A 148 -0.76 -7.81 8.84
C VAL A 148 -0.38 -6.39 8.48
N ALA A 149 0.61 -5.82 9.19
CA ALA A 149 1.03 -4.45 8.96
C ALA A 149 2.50 -4.22 9.37
N ASP A 150 3.02 -3.06 9.03
CA ASP A 150 4.39 -2.67 9.35
C ASP A 150 4.57 -2.26 10.84
N ALA A 151 5.80 -1.85 11.18
CA ALA A 151 6.17 -1.45 12.55
C ALA A 151 5.45 -0.18 13.05
N ALA A 152 4.95 0.67 12.17
CA ALA A 152 4.21 1.86 12.55
C ALA A 152 2.89 1.50 13.24
N GLN A 153 2.27 0.38 12.84
CA GLN A 153 1.03 -0.10 13.43
C GLN A 153 1.23 -0.89 14.74
N ASN A 154 2.47 -1.26 15.10
CA ASN A 154 2.79 -2.00 16.33
C ASN A 154 2.78 -1.06 17.55
N THR A 155 1.63 -0.53 17.87
CA THR A 155 1.38 0.35 19.02
C THR A 155 0.62 -0.38 20.13
N GLY A 156 0.76 0.06 21.39
CA GLY A 156 0.02 -0.55 22.50
C GLY A 156 -1.49 -0.53 22.26
N ASN A 157 -2.01 0.56 21.73
CA ASN A 157 -3.45 0.70 21.44
C ASN A 157 -3.95 -0.26 20.37
N ASN A 158 -3.20 -0.43 19.28
CA ASN A 158 -3.59 -1.34 18.20
C ASN A 158 -3.48 -2.81 18.64
N VAL A 159 -2.39 -3.16 19.31
CA VAL A 159 -2.19 -4.50 19.89
C VAL A 159 -3.30 -4.85 20.88
N TYR A 160 -3.59 -3.96 21.83
CA TYR A 160 -4.64 -4.18 22.81
C TYR A 160 -6.03 -4.32 22.16
N TYR A 161 -6.35 -3.46 21.20
CA TYR A 161 -7.62 -3.52 20.48
C TYR A 161 -7.83 -4.86 19.75
N LEU A 162 -6.83 -5.30 18.99
CA LEU A 162 -6.92 -6.57 18.25
C LEU A 162 -7.00 -7.77 19.19
N ASP A 163 -6.24 -7.77 20.25
CA ASP A 163 -6.24 -8.82 21.28
C ASP A 163 -7.61 -8.93 21.96
N GLN A 164 -8.18 -7.81 22.45
CA GLN A 164 -9.48 -7.78 23.09
C GLN A 164 -10.63 -8.17 22.14
N ALA A 165 -10.51 -7.82 20.85
CA ALA A 165 -11.47 -8.20 19.82
C ALA A 165 -11.26 -9.65 19.31
N ARG A 166 -10.30 -10.37 19.87
CA ARG A 166 -9.92 -11.75 19.46
C ARG A 166 -9.51 -11.85 17.99
N HIS A 167 -8.95 -10.79 17.44
CA HIS A 167 -8.30 -10.78 16.14
C HIS A 167 -6.83 -11.15 16.27
N GLY A 168 -6.30 -11.85 15.26
CA GLY A 168 -4.86 -12.06 15.14
C GLY A 168 -4.16 -10.81 14.60
N TYR A 169 -2.88 -10.69 14.87
CA TYR A 169 -2.03 -9.71 14.20
C TYR A 169 -0.64 -10.27 13.91
N VAL A 170 -0.02 -9.76 12.86
CA VAL A 170 1.38 -10.02 12.49
C VAL A 170 2.02 -8.68 12.17
N PHE A 171 2.78 -8.13 13.10
CA PHE A 171 3.40 -6.82 12.99
C PHE A 171 4.92 -6.92 13.03
N SER A 172 5.60 -6.11 12.22
CA SER A 172 7.06 -6.01 12.40
C SER A 172 7.41 -5.28 13.69
N GLN A 173 8.56 -5.66 14.25
CA GLN A 173 9.15 -5.05 15.43
C GLN A 173 10.49 -4.43 15.08
N SER A 174 10.64 -3.13 15.32
CA SER A 174 11.91 -2.46 15.09
C SER A 174 13.00 -3.00 16.02
N ILE A 175 14.14 -3.38 15.46
CA ILE A 175 15.30 -3.88 16.20
C ILE A 175 16.20 -2.73 16.64
N ARG A 176 16.50 -1.78 15.73
CA ARG A 176 17.47 -0.71 16.00
C ARG A 176 17.06 0.24 17.12
N GLY A 177 15.77 0.48 17.27
CA GLY A 177 15.19 1.30 18.36
C GLY A 177 14.84 0.53 19.63
N ALA A 178 15.10 -0.79 19.69
CA ALA A 178 14.69 -1.64 20.80
C ALA A 178 15.66 -1.58 22.00
N SER A 179 15.25 -2.18 23.13
CA SER A 179 16.06 -2.30 24.34
C SER A 179 17.34 -3.11 24.11
N ALA A 180 18.36 -2.89 24.94
CA ALA A 180 19.61 -3.64 24.88
C ALA A 180 19.39 -5.16 25.01
N ALA A 181 18.48 -5.57 25.91
CA ALA A 181 18.13 -6.98 26.10
C ALA A 181 17.53 -7.61 24.82
N PHE A 182 16.68 -6.86 24.10
CA PHE A 182 16.11 -7.31 22.83
C PHE A 182 17.19 -7.41 21.75
N LYS A 183 18.03 -6.38 21.62
CA LYS A 183 19.17 -6.36 20.69
C LYS A 183 20.11 -7.54 20.93
N LYS A 184 20.46 -7.83 22.20
CA LYS A 184 21.27 -8.99 22.59
C LYS A 184 20.61 -10.31 22.16
N TYR A 185 19.31 -10.47 22.38
CA TYR A 185 18.58 -11.66 21.93
C TYR A 185 18.64 -11.82 20.41
N VAL A 186 18.48 -10.74 19.64
CA VAL A 186 18.53 -10.80 18.18
C VAL A 186 19.90 -11.24 17.68
N THR A 187 20.99 -10.72 18.24
CA THR A 187 22.35 -10.98 17.77
C THR A 187 23.00 -12.25 18.38
N ASP A 188 22.39 -12.82 19.43
CA ASP A 188 22.85 -14.10 19.97
C ASP A 188 22.62 -15.21 18.94
N PRO A 189 23.67 -15.93 18.49
CA PRO A 189 23.55 -16.96 17.47
C PRO A 189 22.82 -18.21 17.94
N SER A 190 22.65 -18.36 19.26
CA SER A 190 22.00 -19.55 19.82
C SER A 190 20.51 -19.61 19.48
N GLY A 191 19.99 -20.80 19.22
CA GLY A 191 18.60 -21.10 18.98
C GLY A 191 18.10 -20.78 17.57
N TYR A 192 18.95 -20.31 16.66
CA TYR A 192 18.57 -20.16 15.25
C TYR A 192 18.51 -21.51 14.55
N THR A 193 17.44 -21.73 13.81
CA THR A 193 17.21 -22.89 12.94
C THR A 193 17.06 -22.43 11.51
N TRP A 194 17.78 -23.06 10.57
CA TRP A 194 17.69 -22.75 9.15
C TRP A 194 16.43 -23.33 8.51
N PHE A 195 15.82 -22.55 7.61
CA PHE A 195 14.76 -22.97 6.71
C PHE A 195 15.33 -23.05 5.28
N GLY A 196 15.79 -24.21 4.90
CA GLY A 196 16.59 -24.38 3.68
C GLY A 196 17.78 -23.42 3.67
N ASP A 197 18.12 -22.90 2.47
CA ASP A 197 19.19 -21.90 2.29
C ASP A 197 18.66 -20.45 2.29
N LYS A 198 17.39 -20.25 2.66
CA LYS A 198 16.74 -18.94 2.50
C LYS A 198 16.95 -18.00 3.67
N TYR A 199 16.78 -18.52 4.88
CA TYR A 199 16.89 -17.76 6.12
C TYR A 199 17.01 -18.70 7.33
N CYS A 200 17.49 -18.15 8.44
CA CYS A 200 17.37 -18.81 9.73
C CYS A 200 16.47 -18.00 10.66
N ARG A 201 15.83 -18.67 11.61
CA ARG A 201 14.89 -18.07 12.54
C ARG A 201 14.96 -18.66 13.91
N LYS A 202 14.53 -17.89 14.90
CA LYS A 202 14.23 -18.34 16.25
C LYS A 202 13.01 -17.60 16.80
N SER A 203 12.33 -18.21 17.74
CA SER A 203 11.17 -17.59 18.39
C SER A 203 11.15 -17.81 19.89
N ARG A 204 10.38 -16.97 20.56
CA ARG A 204 10.05 -17.14 21.98
C ARG A 204 8.71 -16.49 22.28
N VAL A 205 8.06 -16.97 23.33
CA VAL A 205 6.91 -16.29 23.92
C VAL A 205 7.41 -15.18 24.84
N LEU A 206 6.80 -14.01 24.76
CA LEU A 206 7.08 -12.84 25.58
C LEU A 206 5.84 -12.43 26.33
N ARG A 207 5.98 -12.19 27.60
CA ARG A 207 5.01 -11.43 28.39
C ARG A 207 5.44 -9.97 28.41
N ARG A 208 4.70 -9.12 27.71
CA ARG A 208 5.09 -7.72 27.47
C ARG A 208 4.10 -6.74 28.09
N GLU A 209 4.61 -5.77 28.83
CA GLU A 209 3.84 -4.59 29.23
C GLU A 209 3.75 -3.60 28.08
N ILE A 210 2.55 -3.23 27.70
CA ILE A 210 2.25 -2.18 26.71
C ILE A 210 1.50 -1.03 27.37
N LEU A 211 1.72 0.19 26.88
CA LEU A 211 0.96 1.38 27.31
C LEU A 211 -0.24 1.53 26.39
N VAL A 212 -1.42 1.63 27.00
CA VAL A 212 -2.70 1.77 26.32
C VAL A 212 -3.41 3.02 26.83
N ASP A 213 -3.94 3.81 25.89
CA ASP A 213 -4.75 4.98 26.21
C ASP A 213 -6.20 4.55 26.50
N PHE A 214 -6.70 4.90 27.66
CA PHE A 214 -8.08 4.68 28.09
C PHE A 214 -8.79 6.02 28.23
N GLU A 215 -10.08 6.07 27.91
CA GLU A 215 -10.92 7.25 28.06
C GLU A 215 -11.75 7.13 29.35
N ARG A 216 -11.82 8.22 30.11
CA ARG A 216 -12.71 8.35 31.26
C ARG A 216 -14.09 8.84 30.84
N ALA A 217 -15.05 8.78 31.73
CA ALA A 217 -16.42 9.27 31.51
C ALA A 217 -16.47 10.77 31.13
N ASP A 218 -15.51 11.56 31.60
CA ASP A 218 -15.33 12.97 31.28
C ASP A 218 -14.58 13.23 29.97
N LYS A 219 -14.35 12.19 29.15
CA LYS A 219 -13.59 12.22 27.89
C LYS A 219 -12.10 12.55 28.04
N THR A 220 -11.56 12.62 29.24
CA THR A 220 -10.11 12.72 29.44
C THR A 220 -9.44 11.37 29.22
N THR A 221 -8.25 11.37 28.62
CA THR A 221 -7.48 10.15 28.39
C THR A 221 -6.40 9.95 29.45
N TYR A 222 -6.18 8.70 29.84
CA TYR A 222 -5.08 8.31 30.70
C TYR A 222 -4.39 7.07 30.19
N LYS A 223 -3.09 6.93 30.49
CA LYS A 223 -2.31 5.75 30.08
C LYS A 223 -2.29 4.71 31.19
N LYS A 224 -2.55 3.47 30.81
CA LYS A 224 -2.45 2.31 31.69
C LYS A 224 -1.51 1.27 31.10
N LYS A 225 -0.71 0.65 31.93
CA LYS A 225 0.07 -0.53 31.54
C LYS A 225 -0.83 -1.75 31.51
N VAL A 226 -0.80 -2.47 30.41
CA VAL A 226 -1.51 -3.74 30.21
C VAL A 226 -0.49 -4.78 29.81
N THR A 227 -0.60 -5.98 30.37
CA THR A 227 0.24 -7.11 30.00
C THR A 227 -0.42 -7.91 28.90
N VAL A 228 0.32 -8.20 27.84
CA VAL A 228 -0.09 -9.05 26.73
C VAL A 228 0.95 -10.14 26.49
N ASP A 229 0.49 -11.31 26.15
CA ASP A 229 1.36 -12.38 25.70
C ASP A 229 1.56 -12.26 24.17
N GLN A 230 2.81 -12.33 23.73
CA GLN A 230 3.19 -12.20 22.34
C GLN A 230 4.20 -13.29 21.98
N ARG A 231 4.10 -13.82 20.78
CA ARG A 231 5.16 -14.62 20.15
C ARG A 231 6.05 -13.67 19.37
N LEU A 232 7.33 -13.64 19.73
CA LEU A 232 8.38 -12.93 19.02
C LEU A 232 9.09 -13.91 18.10
N ILE A 233 9.15 -13.61 16.82
CA ILE A 233 9.90 -14.36 15.82
C ILE A 233 10.98 -13.43 15.27
N VAL A 234 12.23 -13.86 15.35
CA VAL A 234 13.39 -13.18 14.77
C VAL A 234 13.95 -14.05 13.66
N PHE A 235 14.22 -13.47 12.52
CA PHE A 235 14.84 -14.18 11.41
C PHE A 235 15.96 -13.35 10.76
N TYR A 236 16.92 -14.05 10.19
CA TYR A 236 18.06 -13.50 9.46
C TYR A 236 18.08 -14.06 8.04
N SER A 237 18.36 -13.22 7.07
CA SER A 237 18.56 -13.61 5.68
C SER A 237 19.70 -12.84 5.06
N GLU A 238 20.62 -13.53 4.36
CA GLU A 238 21.71 -12.89 3.63
C GLU A 238 21.23 -11.90 2.58
N LYS A 239 20.16 -12.25 1.88
CA LYS A 239 19.53 -11.35 0.89
C LYS A 239 19.12 -10.01 1.52
N TYR A 240 18.59 -10.04 2.74
CA TYR A 240 18.24 -8.83 3.47
C TYR A 240 19.48 -8.13 4.02
N ALA A 241 20.52 -8.84 4.40
CA ALA A 241 21.79 -8.25 4.85
C ALA A 241 22.42 -7.41 3.74
N VAL A 242 22.51 -7.95 2.53
CA VAL A 242 23.00 -7.23 1.36
C VAL A 242 22.14 -5.96 1.07
N ARG A 243 20.81 -6.09 1.10
CA ARG A 243 19.91 -4.93 0.92
C ARG A 243 20.10 -3.87 1.99
N SER A 244 20.24 -4.27 3.26
CA SER A 244 20.43 -3.36 4.39
C SER A 244 21.76 -2.63 4.29
N LYS A 245 22.83 -3.33 3.90
CA LYS A 245 24.14 -2.75 3.63
C LYS A 245 24.08 -1.69 2.54
N LEU A 246 23.48 -2.00 1.39
CA LEU A 246 23.33 -1.04 0.29
C LEU A 246 22.55 0.22 0.70
N LYS A 247 21.45 0.05 1.47
CA LYS A 247 20.68 1.17 2.00
C LYS A 247 21.50 2.00 3.00
N ARG A 248 22.29 1.35 3.85
CA ARG A 248 23.18 2.02 4.81
C ARG A 248 24.25 2.81 4.08
N GLU A 249 24.92 2.25 3.08
CA GLU A 249 25.93 2.93 2.26
C GLU A 249 25.37 4.18 1.56
N ALA A 250 24.17 4.10 0.98
CA ALA A 250 23.49 5.26 0.40
C ALA A 250 23.20 6.34 1.46
N THR A 251 22.78 5.93 2.66
CA THR A 251 22.53 6.84 3.79
C THR A 251 23.83 7.48 4.29
N ILE A 252 24.94 6.74 4.34
CA ILE A 252 26.28 7.23 4.69
C ILE A 252 26.74 8.29 3.69
N LYS A 253 26.65 8.02 2.37
CA LYS A 253 26.98 8.99 1.32
C LYS A 253 26.19 10.29 1.48
N LYS A 254 24.92 10.19 1.88
CA LYS A 254 24.11 11.37 2.14
C LYS A 254 24.51 12.10 3.42
N ALA A 255 24.84 11.39 4.50
CA ALA A 255 25.36 11.98 5.73
C ALA A 255 26.64 12.78 5.48
N GLN A 256 27.56 12.27 4.66
CA GLN A 256 28.77 12.98 4.25
C GLN A 256 28.47 14.28 3.50
N LYS A 257 27.46 14.29 2.60
CA LYS A 257 27.02 15.52 1.92
C LYS A 257 26.39 16.53 2.89
N ILE A 258 25.65 16.07 3.90
CA ILE A 258 25.08 16.94 4.93
C ILE A 258 26.20 17.58 5.78
N ILE A 259 27.24 16.81 6.12
CA ILE A 259 28.39 17.32 6.88
C ILE A 259 29.11 18.43 6.10
N SER A 260 29.30 18.25 4.79
CA SER A 260 29.99 19.25 3.95
C SER A 260 29.16 20.53 3.71
N ASN A 261 27.81 20.43 3.72
CA ASN A 261 26.93 21.60 3.55
C ASN A 261 25.57 21.36 4.28
N PRO A 262 25.55 21.57 5.62
CA PRO A 262 24.33 21.35 6.41
C PRO A 262 23.15 22.24 5.97
N ALA A 263 23.43 23.49 5.58
CA ALA A 263 22.39 24.46 5.20
C ALA A 263 21.62 24.08 3.92
N ALA A 264 22.18 23.21 3.08
CA ALA A 264 21.50 22.73 1.87
C ALA A 264 20.43 21.67 2.16
N TYR A 265 20.28 21.24 3.41
CA TYR A 265 19.39 20.15 3.79
C TYR A 265 18.46 20.54 4.92
N THR A 266 17.29 19.91 4.95
CA THR A 266 16.33 19.97 6.06
C THR A 266 16.19 18.58 6.68
N ASN A 267 15.52 18.48 7.83
CA ASN A 267 15.20 17.19 8.43
C ASN A 267 14.44 16.30 7.44
N ALA A 268 13.48 16.87 6.71
CA ALA A 268 12.73 16.15 5.69
C ALA A 268 13.61 15.65 4.55
N THR A 269 14.52 16.46 4.01
CA THR A 269 15.38 16.09 2.89
C THR A 269 16.59 15.25 3.30
N SER A 270 16.86 15.09 4.59
CA SER A 270 17.97 14.27 5.10
C SER A 270 17.77 12.75 4.91
N TYR A 271 16.54 12.29 4.72
CA TYR A 271 16.16 10.86 4.57
C TYR A 271 16.72 9.96 5.69
N GLY A 272 16.75 10.48 6.92
CA GLY A 272 17.27 9.76 8.07
C GLY A 272 18.82 9.68 8.14
N ALA A 273 19.54 10.40 7.28
CA ALA A 273 21.00 10.40 7.30
C ALA A 273 21.58 11.16 8.51
N LEU A 274 20.79 12.04 9.13
CA LEU A 274 21.18 12.76 10.35
C LEU A 274 21.58 11.85 11.52
N LYS A 275 21.08 10.61 11.55
CA LYS A 275 21.46 9.64 12.59
C LYS A 275 22.96 9.29 12.58
N TYR A 276 23.66 9.57 11.46
CA TYR A 276 25.09 9.37 11.29
C TYR A 276 25.90 10.67 11.32
N VAL A 277 25.27 11.77 11.74
CA VAL A 277 25.90 13.08 11.85
C VAL A 277 25.85 13.57 13.29
N LYS A 278 27.00 13.81 13.89
CA LYS A 278 27.16 14.46 15.21
C LYS A 278 27.27 15.98 15.06
N ASN A 279 26.98 16.70 16.13
CA ASN A 279 27.14 18.17 16.23
C ASN A 279 26.25 18.95 15.24
N VAL A 280 25.03 18.48 15.02
CA VAL A 280 23.98 19.20 14.29
C VAL A 280 22.70 19.28 15.13
N GLU A 281 22.00 20.39 14.99
CA GLU A 281 20.68 20.60 15.56
C GLU A 281 19.66 20.83 14.45
N VAL A 282 18.45 20.37 14.68
CA VAL A 282 17.32 20.56 13.76
C VAL A 282 16.36 21.57 14.39
N ASP A 283 16.13 22.67 13.70
CA ASP A 283 15.08 23.61 14.08
C ASP A 283 13.71 22.93 13.99
N LYS A 284 13.00 22.89 15.12
CA LYS A 284 11.71 22.16 15.20
C LYS A 284 10.59 22.81 14.39
N LYS A 285 10.70 24.10 14.07
CA LYS A 285 9.68 24.85 13.33
C LYS A 285 9.93 24.82 11.84
N THR A 286 11.19 25.06 11.43
CA THR A 286 11.56 25.14 9.99
C THR A 286 12.10 23.83 9.45
N GLY A 287 12.54 22.90 10.31
CA GLY A 287 13.22 21.67 9.93
C GLY A 287 14.65 21.89 9.41
N GLU A 288 15.19 23.11 9.47
CA GLU A 288 16.54 23.44 9.02
C GLU A 288 17.59 22.74 9.88
N ILE A 289 18.68 22.34 9.23
CA ILE A 289 19.83 21.72 9.90
C ILE A 289 20.88 22.80 10.13
N LYS A 290 21.26 22.99 11.39
CA LYS A 290 22.28 23.97 11.83
C LYS A 290 23.40 23.24 12.54
N PRO A 291 24.67 23.73 12.43
CA PRO A 291 25.72 23.25 13.30
C PRO A 291 25.35 23.50 14.77
N ALA A 292 25.54 22.49 15.63
CA ALA A 292 25.44 22.61 17.07
C ALA A 292 26.81 23.02 17.70
N LYS A 293 27.01 22.74 18.97
CA LYS A 293 28.31 22.93 19.62
C LYS A 293 29.38 22.03 19.01
N GLY A 294 30.18 22.58 18.10
CA GLY A 294 31.27 21.90 17.39
C GLY A 294 31.03 21.76 15.88
N THR A 295 32.04 21.27 15.18
CA THR A 295 31.99 21.04 13.74
C THR A 295 31.18 19.78 13.46
N PRO A 296 30.25 19.80 12.50
CA PRO A 296 29.54 18.59 12.06
C PRO A 296 30.53 17.48 11.68
N CYS A 297 30.39 16.33 12.26
CA CYS A 297 31.26 15.19 11.99
C CYS A 297 30.48 13.88 11.85
N PHE A 298 31.13 12.90 11.26
CA PHE A 298 30.54 11.60 11.00
C PHE A 298 30.53 10.70 12.26
N ASP A 299 29.41 10.06 12.52
CA ASP A 299 29.25 9.13 13.65
C ASP A 299 29.53 7.68 13.22
N MET A 300 30.81 7.30 13.23
CA MET A 300 31.24 5.96 12.86
C MET A 300 30.74 4.90 13.84
N ASP A 301 30.67 5.23 15.14
CA ASP A 301 30.18 4.29 16.18
C ASP A 301 28.73 3.88 15.89
N LYS A 302 27.92 4.85 15.47
CA LYS A 302 26.52 4.59 15.10
C LYS A 302 26.40 3.74 13.84
N VAL A 303 27.28 3.93 12.88
CA VAL A 303 27.34 3.09 11.67
C VAL A 303 27.67 1.64 12.03
N LEU A 304 28.70 1.42 12.85
CA LEU A 304 29.11 0.08 13.28
C LEU A 304 28.04 -0.59 14.17
N GLU A 305 27.33 0.20 14.99
CA GLU A 305 26.18 -0.30 15.73
C GLU A 305 25.06 -0.78 14.79
N ASP A 306 24.67 0.05 13.82
CA ASP A 306 23.59 -0.27 12.90
C ASP A 306 23.92 -1.46 11.97
N GLU A 307 25.20 -1.67 11.65
CA GLU A 307 25.70 -2.76 10.83
C GLU A 307 25.41 -4.14 11.44
N LYS A 308 25.50 -4.26 12.78
CA LYS A 308 25.26 -5.50 13.52
C LYS A 308 23.86 -6.08 13.28
N TYR A 309 22.90 -5.23 12.84
CA TYR A 309 21.51 -5.62 12.63
C TYR A 309 21.13 -5.79 11.16
N ASP A 310 22.12 -5.74 10.26
CA ASP A 310 21.84 -6.00 8.84
C ASP A 310 21.43 -7.45 8.64
N GLY A 311 20.36 -7.65 7.89
CA GLY A 311 19.81 -8.97 7.61
C GLY A 311 18.82 -9.50 8.65
N TYR A 312 18.76 -8.87 9.84
CA TYR A 312 17.84 -9.28 10.90
C TYR A 312 16.49 -8.57 10.76
N TYR A 313 15.44 -9.34 10.95
CA TYR A 313 14.05 -8.89 11.05
C TYR A 313 13.39 -9.48 12.28
N ALA A 314 12.43 -8.78 12.83
CA ALA A 314 11.63 -9.25 13.95
C ALA A 314 10.13 -9.00 13.70
N ILE A 315 9.33 -9.97 14.07
CA ILE A 315 7.87 -9.98 13.97
C ILE A 315 7.31 -10.29 15.36
N VAL A 316 6.22 -9.64 15.71
CA VAL A 316 5.43 -9.95 16.88
C VAL A 316 4.00 -10.30 16.47
N THR A 317 3.43 -11.29 17.16
CA THR A 317 2.07 -11.78 16.89
C THR A 317 1.43 -12.29 18.18
N ASN A 318 0.10 -12.28 18.26
CA ASN A 318 -0.69 -13.01 19.27
C ASN A 318 -1.21 -14.36 18.76
N ILE A 319 -0.68 -14.83 17.62
CA ILE A 319 -1.02 -16.14 17.08
C ILE A 319 -0.01 -17.15 17.64
N PHE A 320 -0.48 -17.98 18.55
CA PHE A 320 0.28 -19.10 19.08
C PHE A 320 -0.06 -20.37 18.31
N ASN A 321 0.90 -21.28 18.18
CA ASN A 321 0.67 -22.54 17.47
C ASN A 321 -0.03 -23.56 18.40
N ASP A 322 -1.15 -23.14 18.98
CA ASP A 322 -1.97 -23.89 19.94
C ASP A 322 -3.48 -23.71 19.65
N GLY A 323 -4.34 -24.41 20.38
CA GLY A 323 -5.77 -24.31 20.26
C GLY A 323 -6.26 -24.44 18.80
N GLU A 324 -7.06 -23.49 18.33
CA GLU A 324 -7.60 -23.47 16.96
C GLU A 324 -6.52 -23.29 15.88
N TYR A 325 -5.34 -22.80 16.24
CA TYR A 325 -4.19 -22.55 15.37
C TYR A 325 -3.15 -23.66 15.38
N GLN A 326 -3.37 -24.71 16.20
CA GLN A 326 -2.40 -25.80 16.35
C GLN A 326 -2.07 -26.46 14.99
N GLY A 327 -0.79 -26.53 14.66
CA GLY A 327 -0.30 -27.08 13.40
C GLY A 327 -0.49 -26.22 12.15
N LYS A 328 -1.16 -25.03 12.28
CA LYS A 328 -1.47 -24.17 11.15
C LYS A 328 -0.52 -22.97 11.01
N PHE A 329 0.01 -22.48 12.12
CA PHE A 329 0.79 -21.25 12.18
C PHE A 329 2.11 -21.45 12.94
N ASP A 330 3.02 -22.21 12.34
CA ASP A 330 4.39 -22.27 12.80
C ASP A 330 5.15 -20.96 12.52
N ASP A 331 6.44 -20.87 12.86
CA ASP A 331 7.24 -19.66 12.63
C ASP A 331 7.37 -19.34 11.14
N ASP A 332 7.53 -20.37 10.31
CA ASP A 332 7.73 -20.20 8.87
C ASP A 332 6.45 -19.69 8.20
N LYS A 333 5.29 -20.17 8.62
CA LYS A 333 4.00 -19.66 8.12
C LYS A 333 3.75 -18.22 8.53
N ILE A 334 4.09 -17.81 9.74
CA ILE A 334 3.99 -16.41 10.17
C ILE A 334 4.95 -15.52 9.36
N ILE A 335 6.17 -15.98 9.10
CA ILE A 335 7.13 -15.26 8.25
C ILE A 335 6.60 -15.13 6.81
N GLU A 336 6.05 -16.21 6.26
CA GLU A 336 5.41 -16.20 4.92
C GLU A 336 4.28 -15.17 4.84
N ILE A 337 3.38 -15.17 5.84
CA ILE A 337 2.28 -14.20 5.96
C ILE A 337 2.85 -12.79 5.99
N TYR A 338 3.84 -12.53 6.83
CA TYR A 338 4.46 -11.20 6.91
C TYR A 338 5.10 -10.79 5.58
N HIS A 339 5.76 -11.72 4.90
CA HIS A 339 6.33 -11.45 3.57
C HIS A 339 5.26 -11.06 2.55
N GLY A 340 4.01 -11.52 2.69
CA GLY A 340 2.90 -11.11 1.84
C GLY A 340 2.61 -9.60 1.84
N LEU A 341 3.14 -8.84 2.81
CA LEU A 341 2.98 -7.38 2.90
C LEU A 341 3.55 -6.64 1.67
N TRP A 342 4.50 -7.22 0.92
CA TRP A 342 4.99 -6.63 -0.32
C TRP A 342 3.88 -6.37 -1.35
N ARG A 343 2.77 -7.13 -1.30
CA ARG A 343 1.64 -6.97 -2.24
C ARG A 343 0.95 -5.62 -2.08
N ILE A 344 0.91 -5.08 -0.85
CA ILE A 344 0.31 -3.74 -0.64
C ILE A 344 1.25 -2.65 -1.12
N GLU A 345 2.57 -2.81 -0.93
CA GLU A 345 3.56 -1.91 -1.52
C GLU A 345 3.47 -1.91 -3.05
N ASP A 346 3.25 -3.09 -3.66
CA ASP A 346 3.04 -3.21 -5.11
C ASP A 346 1.73 -2.57 -5.57
N ASN A 347 0.64 -2.67 -4.79
CA ASN A 347 -0.59 -1.92 -5.06
C ASN A 347 -0.35 -0.40 -5.07
N PHE A 348 0.41 0.11 -4.10
CA PHE A 348 0.76 1.53 -4.09
C PHE A 348 1.65 1.93 -5.27
N ARG A 349 2.57 1.06 -5.69
CA ARG A 349 3.38 1.27 -6.89
C ARG A 349 2.49 1.32 -8.14
N VAL A 350 1.60 0.34 -8.31
CA VAL A 350 0.63 0.31 -9.42
C VAL A 350 -0.21 1.58 -9.45
N SER A 351 -0.77 1.98 -8.32
CA SER A 351 -1.56 3.20 -8.23
C SER A 351 -0.75 4.44 -8.62
N LYS A 352 0.45 4.60 -8.08
CA LYS A 352 1.26 5.81 -8.28
C LYS A 352 1.94 5.89 -9.64
N SER A 353 2.36 4.74 -10.19
CA SER A 353 3.17 4.67 -11.41
C SER A 353 2.36 4.20 -12.61
N ASP A 354 1.71 3.03 -12.51
CA ASP A 354 1.04 2.42 -13.67
C ASP A 354 -0.32 3.10 -13.95
N LEU A 355 -1.02 3.53 -12.89
CA LEU A 355 -2.29 4.27 -12.99
C LEU A 355 -2.12 5.79 -12.87
N GLU A 356 -0.91 6.30 -12.83
CA GLU A 356 -0.57 7.74 -12.76
C GLU A 356 -1.51 8.53 -11.83
N SER A 357 -1.83 7.99 -10.64
CA SER A 357 -2.75 8.63 -9.70
C SER A 357 -2.24 9.96 -9.16
N ARG A 358 -1.05 10.36 -9.53
CA ARG A 358 -0.40 11.64 -9.20
C ARG A 358 0.37 12.19 -10.42
N PRO A 359 0.52 13.53 -10.58
CA PRO A 359 -0.02 14.58 -9.69
C PRO A 359 -1.54 14.72 -9.75
N ILE A 360 -2.15 15.20 -8.65
CA ILE A 360 -3.61 15.36 -8.54
C ILE A 360 -3.96 16.83 -8.72
N TYR A 361 -4.73 17.16 -9.76
CA TYR A 361 -5.12 18.52 -10.11
C TYR A 361 -6.54 18.89 -9.64
N LEU A 362 -7.09 18.14 -8.67
CA LEU A 362 -8.40 18.41 -8.11
C LEU A 362 -8.25 19.19 -6.80
N SER A 363 -9.13 20.16 -6.58
CA SER A 363 -9.08 21.05 -5.41
C SER A 363 -10.12 20.74 -4.35
N ARG A 364 -11.29 20.20 -4.72
CA ARG A 364 -12.39 19.91 -3.78
C ARG A 364 -12.22 18.52 -3.18
N ALA A 365 -12.40 18.40 -1.85
CA ALA A 365 -12.23 17.16 -1.11
C ALA A 365 -13.09 16.01 -1.66
N GLU A 366 -14.36 16.28 -2.00
CA GLU A 366 -15.25 15.28 -2.58
C GLU A 366 -14.75 14.78 -3.96
N ARG A 367 -14.14 15.62 -4.78
CA ARG A 367 -13.59 15.22 -6.07
C ARG A 367 -12.27 14.47 -5.93
N ILE A 368 -11.49 14.83 -4.93
CA ILE A 368 -10.26 14.09 -4.55
C ILE A 368 -10.65 12.67 -4.12
N ASN A 369 -11.66 12.52 -3.26
CA ASN A 369 -12.17 11.21 -2.85
C ASN A 369 -12.66 10.38 -4.04
N ALA A 370 -13.42 10.99 -4.97
CA ALA A 370 -13.87 10.32 -6.18
C ALA A 370 -12.72 9.90 -7.10
N HIS A 371 -11.63 10.68 -7.17
CA HIS A 371 -10.43 10.29 -7.90
C HIS A 371 -9.80 9.02 -7.29
N PHE A 372 -9.64 8.97 -5.98
CA PHE A 372 -9.12 7.79 -5.31
C PHE A 372 -10.06 6.58 -5.40
N LEU A 373 -11.38 6.80 -5.42
CA LEU A 373 -12.34 5.72 -5.73
C LEU A 373 -12.09 5.13 -7.12
N ILE A 374 -11.88 5.98 -8.13
CA ILE A 374 -11.56 5.51 -9.48
C ILE A 374 -10.24 4.73 -9.48
N CYS A 375 -9.19 5.25 -8.82
CA CYS A 375 -7.92 4.54 -8.69
C CYS A 375 -8.08 3.19 -7.98
N PHE A 376 -8.90 3.12 -6.93
CA PHE A 376 -9.23 1.88 -6.24
C PHE A 376 -9.92 0.88 -7.17
N ILE A 377 -10.94 1.30 -7.92
CA ILE A 377 -11.62 0.45 -8.91
C ILE A 377 -10.63 -0.05 -9.96
N CYS A 378 -9.77 0.81 -10.48
CA CYS A 378 -8.75 0.44 -11.45
C CYS A 378 -7.76 -0.59 -10.89
N MET A 379 -7.31 -0.43 -9.66
CA MET A 379 -6.46 -1.42 -8.98
C MET A 379 -7.17 -2.76 -8.86
N VAL A 380 -8.44 -2.78 -8.45
CA VAL A 380 -9.23 -4.02 -8.35
C VAL A 380 -9.33 -4.70 -9.70
N ILE A 381 -9.67 -3.97 -10.78
CA ILE A 381 -9.77 -4.51 -12.15
C ILE A 381 -8.43 -5.14 -12.57
N VAL A 382 -7.33 -4.42 -12.41
CA VAL A 382 -6.00 -4.92 -12.80
C VAL A 382 -5.64 -6.19 -12.02
N ARG A 383 -5.95 -6.26 -10.71
CA ARG A 383 -5.69 -7.46 -9.89
C ARG A 383 -6.58 -8.64 -10.29
N LEU A 384 -7.83 -8.40 -10.64
CA LEU A 384 -8.71 -9.46 -11.16
C LEU A 384 -8.23 -10.00 -12.51
N ILE A 385 -7.74 -9.14 -13.41
CA ILE A 385 -7.12 -9.58 -14.67
C ILE A 385 -5.85 -10.39 -14.39
N GLN A 386 -5.00 -9.97 -13.43
CA GLN A 386 -3.86 -10.76 -13.00
C GLN A 386 -4.27 -12.13 -12.44
N LYS A 387 -5.32 -12.18 -11.61
CA LYS A 387 -5.85 -13.43 -11.08
C LYS A 387 -6.32 -14.36 -12.19
N ARG A 388 -7.05 -13.86 -13.18
CA ARG A 388 -7.49 -14.63 -14.37
C ARG A 388 -6.32 -15.16 -15.20
N THR A 389 -5.18 -14.47 -15.20
CA THR A 389 -3.95 -14.91 -15.86
C THR A 389 -2.96 -15.60 -14.91
N ASN A 390 -3.44 -16.13 -13.78
CA ASN A 390 -2.65 -16.81 -12.74
C ASN A 390 -1.43 -16.00 -12.27
N PHE A 391 -1.54 -14.67 -12.20
CA PHE A 391 -0.48 -13.74 -11.81
C PHE A 391 0.83 -13.86 -12.63
N GLN A 392 0.78 -14.39 -13.84
CA GLN A 392 1.95 -14.57 -14.70
C GLN A 392 2.51 -13.27 -15.26
N TYR A 393 1.70 -12.22 -15.33
CA TYR A 393 2.06 -10.94 -15.93
C TYR A 393 2.01 -9.80 -14.93
N SER A 394 2.93 -8.85 -15.09
CA SER A 394 2.90 -7.62 -14.29
C SER A 394 1.72 -6.72 -14.71
N PRO A 395 1.21 -5.85 -13.81
CA PRO A 395 0.18 -4.86 -14.14
C PRO A 395 0.53 -4.04 -15.39
N ALA A 396 1.76 -3.54 -15.47
CA ALA A 396 2.22 -2.74 -16.59
C ALA A 396 2.10 -3.48 -17.93
N LYS A 397 2.53 -4.75 -18.00
CA LYS A 397 2.39 -5.57 -19.22
C LYS A 397 0.95 -5.80 -19.63
N LEU A 398 0.06 -6.03 -18.65
CA LEU A 398 -1.38 -6.22 -18.94
C LEU A 398 -2.01 -4.93 -19.45
N ILE A 399 -1.70 -3.80 -18.84
CA ILE A 399 -2.18 -2.48 -19.27
C ILE A 399 -1.67 -2.17 -20.68
N GLU A 400 -0.39 -2.40 -20.95
CA GLU A 400 0.22 -2.23 -22.27
C GLU A 400 -0.46 -3.09 -23.35
N ALA A 401 -0.67 -4.38 -23.07
CA ALA A 401 -1.34 -5.29 -23.98
C ALA A 401 -2.79 -4.87 -24.26
N MET A 402 -3.52 -4.46 -23.24
CA MET A 402 -4.89 -3.98 -23.43
C MET A 402 -4.95 -2.65 -24.21
N ASN A 403 -4.00 -1.74 -23.99
CA ASN A 403 -3.92 -0.49 -24.74
C ASN A 403 -3.60 -0.71 -26.23
N SER A 404 -2.87 -1.76 -26.55
CA SER A 404 -2.51 -2.08 -27.92
C SER A 404 -3.63 -2.75 -28.70
N LEU A 405 -4.70 -3.23 -28.02
CA LEU A 405 -5.92 -3.72 -28.66
C LEU A 405 -6.72 -2.55 -29.28
N SER A 406 -6.13 -1.94 -30.31
CA SER A 406 -6.73 -0.85 -31.07
C SER A 406 -7.27 -1.37 -32.42
N CYS A 407 -8.15 -0.61 -33.02
CA CYS A 407 -8.63 -0.89 -34.37
C CYS A 407 -8.81 0.37 -35.19
N SER A 408 -8.69 0.24 -36.50
CA SER A 408 -8.98 1.28 -37.48
C SER A 408 -10.34 1.01 -38.15
N HIS A 409 -11.16 2.06 -38.34
CA HIS A 409 -12.41 1.95 -39.07
C HIS A 409 -12.12 1.99 -40.57
N GLU A 410 -12.36 0.88 -41.28
CA GLU A 410 -12.09 0.75 -42.73
C GLU A 410 -13.25 1.30 -43.60
N GLY A 411 -14.32 1.76 -43.00
CA GLY A 411 -15.52 2.24 -43.66
C GLY A 411 -16.71 1.30 -43.53
N GLY A 412 -17.93 1.83 -43.70
CA GLY A 412 -19.18 1.07 -43.53
C GLY A 412 -19.33 0.45 -42.15
N ASN A 413 -19.24 -0.87 -42.09
CA ASN A 413 -19.47 -1.65 -40.87
C ASN A 413 -18.22 -2.48 -40.47
N LEU A 414 -17.05 -2.18 -41.06
CA LEU A 414 -15.84 -3.01 -40.92
C LEU A 414 -14.76 -2.28 -40.13
N TYR A 415 -14.13 -3.01 -39.22
CA TYR A 415 -13.03 -2.57 -38.36
C TYR A 415 -11.84 -3.52 -38.50
N LEU A 416 -10.63 -2.97 -38.69
CA LEU A 416 -9.37 -3.68 -38.76
C LEU A 416 -8.66 -3.62 -37.43
N PHE A 417 -8.38 -4.76 -36.81
CA PHE A 417 -7.55 -4.95 -35.63
C PHE A 417 -6.17 -5.39 -36.10
N ASP A 418 -5.20 -4.49 -36.02
CA ASP A 418 -3.85 -4.68 -36.59
C ASP A 418 -2.80 -5.07 -35.53
N TYR A 419 -3.24 -5.31 -34.29
CA TYR A 419 -2.39 -5.70 -33.21
C TYR A 419 -2.78 -7.07 -32.60
N ARG A 420 -1.81 -7.99 -32.63
CA ARG A 420 -1.95 -9.30 -31.98
C ARG A 420 -0.59 -9.76 -31.44
N THR A 421 -0.59 -10.26 -30.19
CA THR A 421 0.55 -10.89 -29.55
C THR A 421 0.10 -12.13 -28.79
N ASP A 422 1.06 -12.98 -28.36
CA ASP A 422 0.79 -14.13 -27.49
C ASP A 422 0.07 -13.72 -26.19
N LEU A 423 0.32 -12.50 -25.69
CA LEU A 423 -0.34 -12.00 -24.49
C LEU A 423 -1.81 -11.63 -24.76
N THR A 424 -2.12 -11.03 -25.89
CA THR A 424 -3.51 -10.73 -26.26
C THR A 424 -4.32 -12.00 -26.50
N ASP A 425 -3.71 -13.04 -27.08
CA ASP A 425 -4.34 -14.34 -27.24
C ASP A 425 -4.63 -15.00 -25.87
N LYS A 426 -3.67 -14.97 -24.93
CA LYS A 426 -3.87 -15.48 -23.57
C LYS A 426 -4.91 -14.67 -22.78
N LEU A 427 -5.01 -13.37 -23.02
CA LEU A 427 -6.11 -12.57 -22.48
C LEU A 427 -7.44 -12.99 -23.08
N GLY A 428 -7.48 -13.27 -24.39
CA GLY A 428 -8.65 -13.83 -25.06
C GLY A 428 -9.10 -15.14 -24.40
N ASP A 429 -8.18 -16.08 -24.23
CA ASP A 429 -8.44 -17.38 -23.58
C ASP A 429 -8.94 -17.20 -22.13
N ALA A 430 -8.32 -16.30 -21.36
CA ALA A 430 -8.69 -16.06 -19.97
C ALA A 430 -10.11 -15.47 -19.80
N PHE A 431 -10.63 -14.79 -20.82
CA PHE A 431 -11.93 -14.12 -20.82
C PHE A 431 -12.93 -14.69 -21.84
N ASP A 432 -12.61 -15.83 -22.46
CA ASP A 432 -13.41 -16.45 -23.51
C ASP A 432 -13.76 -15.48 -24.65
N LEU A 433 -12.76 -14.71 -25.09
CA LEU A 433 -12.86 -13.69 -26.14
C LEU A 433 -11.95 -14.03 -27.31
N ASP A 434 -12.51 -14.01 -28.53
CA ASP A 434 -11.76 -14.25 -29.75
C ASP A 434 -11.10 -12.95 -30.25
N PHE A 435 -9.80 -12.77 -29.96
CA PHE A 435 -8.96 -11.70 -30.51
C PHE A 435 -8.18 -12.11 -31.75
N THR A 436 -8.45 -13.31 -32.32
CA THR A 436 -7.70 -13.82 -33.51
C THR A 436 -8.14 -13.21 -34.81
N LYS A 437 -9.34 -12.63 -34.86
CA LYS A 437 -9.91 -12.04 -36.08
C LYS A 437 -9.37 -10.65 -36.33
N GLN A 438 -8.59 -10.52 -37.38
CA GLN A 438 -8.03 -9.25 -37.79
C GLN A 438 -9.11 -8.26 -38.31
N ARG A 439 -10.16 -8.74 -38.96
CA ARG A 439 -11.28 -7.91 -39.40
C ARG A 439 -12.57 -8.34 -38.72
N MET A 440 -13.27 -7.39 -38.14
CA MET A 440 -14.55 -7.62 -37.50
C MET A 440 -15.58 -6.58 -37.90
N THR A 441 -16.80 -7.05 -38.10
CA THR A 441 -17.95 -6.13 -38.25
C THR A 441 -18.36 -5.56 -36.92
N ARG A 442 -19.04 -4.40 -36.94
CA ARG A 442 -19.65 -3.78 -35.74
C ARG A 442 -20.50 -4.78 -34.94
N GLY A 443 -21.23 -5.67 -35.61
CA GLY A 443 -22.04 -6.70 -34.96
C GLY A 443 -21.21 -7.72 -34.17
N GLN A 444 -20.09 -8.17 -34.74
CA GLN A 444 -19.14 -9.08 -34.09
C GLN A 444 -18.49 -8.44 -32.86
N ILE A 445 -18.06 -7.17 -32.98
CA ILE A 445 -17.49 -6.44 -31.84
C ILE A 445 -18.54 -6.29 -30.72
N LYS A 446 -19.79 -5.93 -31.06
CA LYS A 446 -20.88 -5.85 -30.07
C LYS A 446 -21.13 -7.19 -29.39
N LYS A 447 -21.06 -8.30 -30.13
CA LYS A 447 -21.19 -9.66 -29.57
C LYS A 447 -20.06 -9.93 -28.59
N ASN A 448 -18.80 -9.72 -28.96
CA ASN A 448 -17.65 -9.93 -28.08
C ASN A 448 -17.78 -9.09 -26.78
N LEU A 449 -18.14 -7.80 -26.89
CA LEU A 449 -18.39 -6.95 -25.74
C LEU A 449 -19.57 -7.43 -24.87
N GLY A 450 -20.58 -8.05 -25.47
CA GLY A 450 -21.72 -8.66 -24.77
C GLY A 450 -21.31 -9.93 -24.04
N ASP A 451 -20.49 -10.76 -24.67
CA ASP A 451 -20.00 -12.01 -24.09
C ASP A 451 -19.05 -11.75 -22.92
N ALA A 452 -18.15 -10.76 -23.04
CA ALA A 452 -17.29 -10.31 -21.96
C ALA A 452 -18.03 -9.88 -20.67
N LYS A 453 -19.31 -9.51 -20.77
CA LYS A 453 -20.14 -9.14 -19.58
C LYS A 453 -20.71 -10.35 -18.85
N LYS A 454 -20.63 -11.54 -19.42
CA LYS A 454 -21.18 -12.78 -18.86
C LYS A 454 -20.12 -13.57 -18.07
N VAL A 455 -18.86 -13.27 -18.29
CA VAL A 455 -17.69 -13.88 -17.65
C VAL A 455 -17.33 -13.13 -16.36
#